data_78d941625ac073eb52e2360b63a77904
#
_entry.id   78d941625ac073eb52e2360b63a77904
#
_cell.length_a   1.000
_cell.length_b   1.000
_cell.length_c   1.000
_cell.angle_alpha   90.00
_cell.angle_beta   90.00
_cell.angle_gamma   90.00
#
_symmetry.space_group_name_H-M   'P 1'
#
loop_
_entity.id
_entity.type
_entity.pdbx_description
1 polymer ?
#
loop_
_entity_poly.entity_id
_entity_poly.type
_entity_poly.pdbx_seq_one_letter_code
_entity_poly.pdbx_strand_id
1 'polypeptide(L)'
;GISNNTFLNKLAKSIGPTLGANRVVAGNTMDQLIDTIQKLNDKGITVTVDKLGEFVENEGEAILAKHEILEVMYAINNHNVDAHMSVKLSQLGSEFDLELAYRNLREILLKANEFGNMHINIDTEKYDSLADITQTIDRLKGEFKNVGTVIQAYLYKADDLVDKYPELRLRMVKGAYKEKEDIAYQTKEDIDRNYIHLIEKRLNNADHVTSIATHDDKIINHVKQYVKDHNIERDQFEFQMLYGFRSELAE
;
A
#
# COMPACT_ATOMS: atom_id res chain seq x y z
N GLY A 1 -10.30 14.59 -17.55
CA GLY A 1 -10.58 15.64 -16.59
C GLY A 1 -11.91 15.52 -15.88
N ILE A 2 -13.03 15.34 -16.61
CA ILE A 2 -14.39 15.28 -16.03
C ILE A 2 -14.63 13.96 -15.28
N SER A 3 -14.12 12.85 -15.80
CA SER A 3 -14.29 11.53 -15.18
C SER A 3 -13.62 11.41 -13.82
N ASN A 4 -12.44 12.00 -13.66
CA ASN A 4 -11.69 11.96 -12.40
C ASN A 4 -12.39 12.76 -11.29
N ASN A 5 -12.94 13.90 -11.62
CA ASN A 5 -13.69 14.72 -10.66
C ASN A 5 -14.99 14.01 -10.22
N THR A 6 -15.67 13.33 -11.13
CA THR A 6 -16.89 12.57 -10.84
C THR A 6 -16.57 11.37 -9.94
N PHE A 7 -15.48 10.66 -10.22
CA PHE A 7 -15.00 9.54 -9.41
C PHE A 7 -14.64 10.01 -8.00
N LEU A 8 -13.84 11.08 -7.87
CA LEU A 8 -13.45 11.64 -6.59
C LEU A 8 -14.65 12.14 -5.79
N ASN A 9 -15.62 12.77 -6.45
CA ASN A 9 -16.85 13.23 -5.79
C ASN A 9 -17.71 12.05 -5.32
N LYS A 10 -17.79 10.99 -6.12
CA LYS A 10 -18.50 9.77 -5.76
C LYS A 10 -17.80 9.09 -4.58
N LEU A 11 -16.47 9.03 -4.60
CA LEU A 11 -15.66 8.52 -3.52
C LEU A 11 -15.89 9.32 -2.23
N ALA A 12 -15.79 10.65 -2.31
CA ALA A 12 -16.02 11.54 -1.18
C ALA A 12 -17.41 11.37 -0.58
N LYS A 13 -18.42 11.18 -1.41
CA LYS A 13 -19.80 10.95 -0.96
C LYS A 13 -20.01 9.58 -0.36
N SER A 14 -19.36 8.55 -0.90
CA SER A 14 -19.54 7.15 -0.45
C SER A 14 -18.81 6.84 0.85
N ILE A 15 -17.63 7.44 1.05
CA ILE A 15 -16.76 7.18 2.19
C ILE A 15 -16.96 8.23 3.31
N GLY A 16 -17.43 9.42 2.95
CA GLY A 16 -17.69 10.50 3.92
C GLY A 16 -16.41 10.96 4.63
N PRO A 17 -16.52 11.31 5.92
CA PRO A 17 -15.37 11.87 6.65
C PRO A 17 -14.26 10.87 6.97
N THR A 18 -14.40 9.60 6.59
CA THR A 18 -13.35 8.57 6.72
C THR A 18 -12.56 8.38 5.43
N LEU A 19 -12.52 9.41 4.57
CA LEU A 19 -11.67 9.42 3.39
C LEU A 19 -10.23 9.14 3.78
N GLY A 20 -9.70 8.05 3.24
CA GLY A 20 -8.34 7.63 3.50
C GLY A 20 -7.36 8.08 2.43
N ALA A 21 -6.48 7.19 2.07
CA ALA A 21 -5.46 7.40 1.06
C ALA A 21 -5.90 6.84 -0.29
N ASN A 22 -5.46 7.49 -1.37
CA ASN A 22 -5.54 6.93 -2.71
C ASN A 22 -4.16 6.46 -3.18
N ARG A 23 -4.15 5.36 -3.92
CA ARG A 23 -2.95 4.88 -4.59
C ARG A 23 -2.87 5.53 -5.97
N VAL A 24 -1.75 6.18 -6.23
CA VAL A 24 -1.48 6.84 -7.51
C VAL A 24 -0.24 6.20 -8.12
N VAL A 25 -0.34 5.85 -9.39
CA VAL A 25 0.76 5.26 -10.14
C VAL A 25 1.55 6.36 -10.83
N ALA A 26 2.85 6.46 -10.54
CA ALA A 26 3.75 7.38 -11.20
C ALA A 26 4.06 6.85 -12.61
N GLY A 27 3.42 7.41 -13.63
CA GLY A 27 3.56 6.92 -15.01
C GLY A 27 3.92 7.98 -16.02
N ASN A 28 3.74 9.26 -15.69
CA ASN A 28 3.95 10.36 -16.61
C ASN A 28 5.07 11.28 -16.09
N THR A 29 4.90 12.58 -16.22
CA THR A 29 5.91 13.53 -15.73
C THR A 29 5.79 13.73 -14.22
N MET A 30 6.88 14.17 -13.61
CA MET A 30 6.89 14.51 -12.19
C MET A 30 5.89 15.64 -11.88
N ASP A 31 5.78 16.63 -12.75
CA ASP A 31 4.84 17.74 -12.58
C ASP A 31 3.38 17.27 -12.57
N GLN A 32 3.04 16.32 -13.45
CA GLN A 32 1.69 15.73 -13.48
C GLN A 32 1.41 14.91 -12.22
N LEU A 33 2.39 14.20 -11.70
CA LEU A 33 2.27 13.44 -10.46
C LEU A 33 1.98 14.38 -9.29
N ILE A 34 2.77 15.43 -9.12
CA ILE A 34 2.60 16.39 -8.03
C ILE A 34 1.26 17.11 -8.15
N ASP A 35 0.86 17.49 -9.36
CA ASP A 35 -0.44 18.11 -9.60
C ASP A 35 -1.60 17.19 -9.18
N THR A 36 -1.52 15.92 -9.52
CA THR A 36 -2.51 14.91 -9.11
C THR A 36 -2.57 14.76 -7.60
N ILE A 37 -1.40 14.69 -6.94
CA ILE A 37 -1.34 14.59 -5.48
C ILE A 37 -1.97 15.83 -4.82
N GLN A 38 -1.65 17.01 -5.31
CA GLN A 38 -2.21 18.26 -4.77
C GLN A 38 -3.74 18.30 -4.88
N LYS A 39 -4.29 17.88 -6.02
CA LYS A 39 -5.74 17.83 -6.23
C LYS A 39 -6.42 16.88 -5.25
N LEU A 40 -5.79 15.75 -4.96
CA LEU A 40 -6.30 14.79 -3.97
C LEU A 40 -6.16 15.35 -2.55
N ASN A 41 -5.03 15.95 -2.22
CA ASN A 41 -4.82 16.59 -0.92
C ASN A 41 -5.83 17.70 -0.65
N ASP A 42 -6.18 18.50 -1.66
CA ASP A 42 -7.19 19.56 -1.54
C ASP A 42 -8.57 19.03 -1.16
N LYS A 43 -8.83 17.75 -1.43
CA LYS A 43 -10.04 17.04 -1.04
C LYS A 43 -9.91 16.29 0.30
N GLY A 44 -8.81 16.48 1.00
CA GLY A 44 -8.53 15.80 2.27
C GLY A 44 -8.07 14.34 2.10
N ILE A 45 -7.61 13.97 0.91
CA ILE A 45 -7.16 12.60 0.60
C ILE A 45 -5.64 12.55 0.63
N THR A 46 -5.09 11.67 1.45
CA THR A 46 -3.67 11.34 1.43
C THR A 46 -3.37 10.36 0.29
N VAL A 47 -2.12 10.32 -0.16
CA VAL A 47 -1.77 9.57 -1.37
C VAL A 47 -0.61 8.62 -1.11
N THR A 48 -0.76 7.40 -1.59
CA THR A 48 0.35 6.45 -1.73
C THR A 48 0.75 6.40 -3.20
N VAL A 49 2.00 6.66 -3.49
CA VAL A 49 2.52 6.61 -4.86
C VAL A 49 3.14 5.24 -5.12
N ASP A 50 2.60 4.54 -6.11
CA ASP A 50 3.18 3.31 -6.63
C ASP A 50 4.05 3.66 -7.83
N LYS A 51 5.32 3.25 -7.81
CA LYS A 51 6.17 3.40 -8.98
C LYS A 51 5.84 2.30 -9.99
N LEU A 52 5.48 2.70 -11.21
CA LEU A 52 5.47 1.77 -12.32
C LEU A 52 6.89 1.34 -12.62
N GLY A 53 7.12 0.07 -12.65
CA GLY A 53 8.40 -0.48 -13.01
C GLY A 53 8.21 -1.85 -13.59
N GLU A 54 8.96 -2.13 -14.63
CA GLU A 54 9.05 -3.43 -15.19
C GLU A 54 9.98 -4.31 -14.35
N PHE A 55 9.99 -5.57 -14.67
CA PHE A 55 10.87 -6.56 -14.10
C PHE A 55 12.34 -6.13 -14.26
N VAL A 56 13.10 -6.10 -13.17
CA VAL A 56 14.54 -5.80 -13.21
C VAL A 56 15.34 -7.09 -13.31
N GLU A 57 16.30 -7.09 -14.21
CA GLU A 57 17.09 -8.27 -14.55
C GLU A 57 18.54 -8.19 -14.08
N ASN A 58 19.01 -7.01 -13.69
CA ASN A 58 20.41 -6.82 -13.29
C ASN A 58 20.54 -5.69 -12.26
N GLU A 59 21.74 -5.60 -11.68
CA GLU A 59 22.04 -4.62 -10.64
C GLU A 59 21.85 -3.18 -11.12
N GLY A 60 22.26 -2.88 -12.34
CA GLY A 60 22.11 -1.53 -12.91
C GLY A 60 20.67 -1.07 -12.99
N GLU A 61 19.77 -1.96 -13.42
CA GLU A 61 18.34 -1.68 -13.47
C GLU A 61 17.73 -1.50 -12.08
N ALA A 62 18.16 -2.30 -11.10
CA ALA A 62 17.71 -2.19 -9.73
C ALA A 62 18.16 -0.86 -9.10
N ILE A 63 19.38 -0.44 -9.33
CA ILE A 63 19.91 0.85 -8.86
C ILE A 63 19.16 2.01 -9.53
N LEU A 64 18.89 1.91 -10.82
CA LEU A 64 18.07 2.91 -11.53
C LEU A 64 16.67 3.03 -10.91
N ALA A 65 16.01 1.90 -10.64
CA ALA A 65 14.70 1.89 -9.99
C ALA A 65 14.76 2.56 -8.62
N LYS A 66 15.79 2.29 -7.81
CA LYS A 66 16.01 2.97 -6.53
C LYS A 66 16.11 4.49 -6.72
N HIS A 67 16.91 4.94 -7.68
CA HIS A 67 17.05 6.38 -7.94
C HIS A 67 15.76 7.04 -8.39
N GLU A 68 14.96 6.37 -9.19
CA GLU A 68 13.66 6.89 -9.63
C GLU A 68 12.68 7.02 -8.44
N ILE A 69 12.71 6.06 -7.51
CA ILE A 69 11.93 6.13 -6.26
C ILE A 69 12.39 7.32 -5.42
N LEU A 70 13.70 7.50 -5.26
CA LEU A 70 14.26 8.62 -4.51
C LEU A 70 13.89 9.98 -5.13
N GLU A 71 13.85 10.09 -6.46
CA GLU A 71 13.41 11.30 -7.15
C GLU A 71 11.95 11.65 -6.84
N VAL A 72 11.07 10.64 -6.83
CA VAL A 72 9.66 10.85 -6.46
C VAL A 72 9.55 11.32 -5.02
N MET A 73 10.27 10.68 -4.10
CA MET A 73 10.28 11.06 -2.69
C MET A 73 10.80 12.49 -2.49
N TYR A 74 11.85 12.86 -3.20
CA TYR A 74 12.39 14.20 -3.17
C TYR A 74 11.34 15.23 -3.63
N ALA A 75 10.64 14.95 -4.73
CA ALA A 75 9.60 15.83 -5.23
C ALA A 75 8.43 15.98 -4.25
N ILE A 76 8.00 14.89 -3.63
CA ILE A 76 6.96 14.91 -2.57
C ILE A 76 7.39 15.83 -1.42
N ASN A 77 8.60 15.65 -0.93
CA ASN A 77 9.14 16.46 0.16
C ASN A 77 9.30 17.92 -0.24
N ASN A 78 9.84 18.18 -1.43
CA ASN A 78 10.12 19.53 -1.91
C ASN A 78 8.84 20.35 -2.15
N HIS A 79 7.77 19.71 -2.60
CA HIS A 79 6.48 20.36 -2.84
C HIS A 79 5.58 20.37 -1.59
N ASN A 80 6.03 19.78 -0.51
CA ASN A 80 5.29 19.69 0.75
C ASN A 80 3.86 19.15 0.60
N VAL A 81 3.71 18.15 -0.24
CA VAL A 81 2.44 17.44 -0.43
C VAL A 81 2.33 16.25 0.52
N ASP A 82 1.11 15.83 0.82
CA ASP A 82 0.83 14.70 1.69
C ASP A 82 0.76 13.41 0.87
N ALA A 83 1.90 12.74 0.76
CA ALA A 83 2.06 11.50 0.04
C ALA A 83 3.20 10.67 0.59
N HIS A 84 3.15 9.37 0.34
CA HIS A 84 4.24 8.44 0.67
C HIS A 84 4.39 7.39 -0.43
N MET A 85 5.41 6.55 -0.32
CA MET A 85 5.77 5.59 -1.37
C MET A 85 5.36 4.18 -1.03
N SER A 86 5.01 3.42 -2.06
CA SER A 86 4.91 1.98 -2.04
C SER A 86 5.95 1.41 -3.00
N VAL A 87 6.74 0.44 -2.54
CA VAL A 87 7.85 -0.13 -3.30
C VAL A 87 7.76 -1.65 -3.34
N LYS A 88 8.29 -2.25 -4.40
CA LYS A 88 8.38 -3.70 -4.55
C LYS A 88 9.83 -4.13 -4.46
N LEU A 89 10.12 -5.15 -3.66
CA LEU A 89 11.48 -5.70 -3.57
C LEU A 89 11.98 -6.21 -4.92
N SER A 90 11.08 -6.73 -5.76
CA SER A 90 11.44 -7.17 -7.11
C SER A 90 12.01 -6.04 -7.98
N GLN A 91 11.54 -4.82 -7.79
CA GLN A 91 12.08 -3.64 -8.48
C GLN A 91 13.48 -3.25 -7.97
N LEU A 92 13.83 -3.69 -6.78
CA LEU A 92 15.11 -3.39 -6.13
C LEU A 92 16.13 -4.52 -6.26
N GLY A 93 15.77 -5.60 -6.96
CA GLY A 93 16.67 -6.69 -7.30
C GLY A 93 16.49 -7.99 -6.53
N SER A 94 15.41 -8.16 -5.75
CA SER A 94 15.25 -9.32 -4.88
C SER A 94 15.21 -10.67 -5.59
N GLU A 95 14.84 -10.72 -6.87
CA GLU A 95 14.74 -11.98 -7.60
C GLU A 95 16.12 -12.58 -7.97
N PHE A 96 17.15 -11.77 -8.02
CA PHE A 96 18.51 -12.25 -8.31
C PHE A 96 19.52 -11.96 -7.20
N ASP A 97 19.25 -10.99 -6.31
CA ASP A 97 20.13 -10.66 -5.19
C ASP A 97 19.33 -9.99 -4.07
N LEU A 98 18.94 -10.79 -3.09
CA LEU A 98 18.12 -10.30 -1.97
C LEU A 98 18.88 -9.27 -1.12
N GLU A 99 20.19 -9.44 -0.96
CA GLU A 99 21.00 -8.51 -0.18
C GLU A 99 21.12 -7.14 -0.89
N LEU A 100 21.18 -7.13 -2.21
CA LEU A 100 21.12 -5.89 -2.99
C LEU A 100 19.78 -5.18 -2.75
N ALA A 101 18.67 -5.91 -2.83
CA ALA A 101 17.35 -5.34 -2.60
C ALA A 101 17.24 -4.77 -1.18
N TYR A 102 17.78 -5.46 -0.19
CA TYR A 102 17.83 -4.98 1.20
C TYR A 102 18.61 -3.67 1.30
N ARG A 103 19.81 -3.60 0.70
CA ARG A 103 20.62 -2.37 0.72
C ARG A 103 19.91 -1.22 0.02
N ASN A 104 19.28 -1.47 -1.12
CA ASN A 104 18.52 -0.46 -1.87
C ASN A 104 17.33 0.06 -1.03
N LEU A 105 16.60 -0.84 -0.42
CA LEU A 105 15.46 -0.46 0.43
C LEU A 105 15.92 0.31 1.67
N ARG A 106 17.02 -0.09 2.27
CA ARG A 106 17.59 0.60 3.43
C ARG A 106 17.98 2.04 3.09
N GLU A 107 18.56 2.28 1.91
CA GLU A 107 18.86 3.65 1.44
C GLU A 107 17.58 4.48 1.27
N ILE A 108 16.53 3.87 0.72
CA ILE A 108 15.22 4.52 0.58
C ILE A 108 14.68 4.92 1.97
N LEU A 109 14.74 4.02 2.94
CA LEU A 109 14.25 4.29 4.29
C LEU A 109 15.08 5.36 5.02
N LEU A 110 16.39 5.36 4.84
CA LEU A 110 17.24 6.42 5.39
C LEU A 110 16.87 7.79 4.83
N LYS A 111 16.63 7.85 3.52
CA LYS A 111 16.21 9.10 2.89
C LYS A 111 14.79 9.49 3.33
N ALA A 112 13.89 8.53 3.48
CA ALA A 112 12.55 8.78 3.99
C ALA A 112 12.57 9.39 5.40
N ASN A 113 13.49 8.95 6.25
CA ASN A 113 13.67 9.56 7.57
C ASN A 113 14.10 11.03 7.48
N GLU A 114 14.94 11.38 6.53
CA GLU A 114 15.32 12.77 6.27
C GLU A 114 14.13 13.62 5.77
N PHE A 115 13.17 12.98 5.11
CA PHE A 115 11.96 13.61 4.57
C PHE A 115 10.77 13.53 5.54
N GLY A 116 10.99 13.87 6.80
CA GLY A 116 9.93 13.90 7.79
C GLY A 116 9.39 12.52 8.18
N ASN A 117 10.21 11.49 8.12
CA ASN A 117 9.81 10.10 8.37
C ASN A 117 8.70 9.64 7.42
N MET A 118 8.85 9.93 6.14
CA MET A 118 7.93 9.51 5.11
C MET A 118 7.68 8.00 5.20
N HIS A 119 6.42 7.60 5.19
CA HIS A 119 6.06 6.19 5.25
C HIS A 119 6.45 5.48 3.96
N ILE A 120 7.04 4.29 4.09
CA ILE A 120 7.39 3.41 2.96
C ILE A 120 6.65 2.10 3.15
N ASN A 121 5.72 1.84 2.26
CA ASN A 121 5.03 0.55 2.20
C ASN A 121 5.83 -0.42 1.33
N ILE A 122 6.08 -1.61 1.85
CA ILE A 122 6.72 -2.69 1.11
C ILE A 122 5.61 -3.60 0.61
N ASP A 123 5.37 -3.59 -0.70
CA ASP A 123 4.34 -4.40 -1.32
C ASP A 123 4.64 -5.89 -1.18
N THR A 124 3.57 -6.67 -1.13
CA THR A 124 3.63 -8.13 -1.29
C THR A 124 3.28 -8.49 -2.72
N GLU A 125 3.89 -9.54 -3.20
CA GLU A 125 3.82 -10.01 -4.58
C GLU A 125 3.36 -11.46 -4.61
N LYS A 126 3.82 -12.27 -5.55
CA LYS A 126 3.50 -13.70 -5.59
C LYS A 126 3.95 -14.39 -4.30
N TYR A 127 3.25 -15.41 -3.91
CA TYR A 127 3.55 -16.19 -2.70
C TYR A 127 5.00 -16.65 -2.61
N ASP A 128 5.61 -17.02 -3.75
CA ASP A 128 7.01 -17.48 -3.80
C ASP A 128 7.99 -16.46 -3.23
N SER A 129 7.67 -15.18 -3.28
CA SER A 129 8.53 -14.10 -2.77
C SER A 129 8.19 -13.67 -1.33
N LEU A 130 7.13 -14.20 -0.75
CA LEU A 130 6.63 -13.74 0.54
C LEU A 130 7.65 -13.93 1.67
N ALA A 131 8.35 -15.07 1.69
CA ALA A 131 9.37 -15.33 2.71
C ALA A 131 10.52 -14.32 2.65
N ASP A 132 10.96 -13.95 1.45
CA ASP A 132 12.01 -12.95 1.27
C ASP A 132 11.55 -11.56 1.70
N ILE A 133 10.30 -11.22 1.42
CA ILE A 133 9.71 -9.94 1.82
C ILE A 133 9.60 -9.85 3.34
N THR A 134 9.06 -10.86 4.00
CA THR A 134 8.92 -10.87 5.46
C THR A 134 10.26 -10.89 6.17
N GLN A 135 11.24 -11.62 5.66
CA GLN A 135 12.61 -11.61 6.18
C GLN A 135 13.22 -10.21 6.10
N THR A 136 13.03 -9.53 4.99
CA THR A 136 13.55 -8.17 4.80
C THR A 136 12.87 -7.18 5.76
N ILE A 137 11.56 -7.27 5.91
CA ILE A 137 10.81 -6.44 6.86
C ILE A 137 11.31 -6.67 8.29
N ASP A 138 11.50 -7.93 8.67
CA ASP A 138 11.97 -8.28 10.02
C ASP A 138 13.36 -7.68 10.33
N ARG A 139 14.23 -7.58 9.32
CA ARG A 139 15.53 -6.92 9.46
C ARG A 139 15.41 -5.40 9.64
N LEU A 140 14.42 -4.78 8.98
CA LEU A 140 14.31 -3.32 8.91
C LEU A 140 13.43 -2.72 9.99
N LYS A 141 12.40 -3.43 10.45
CA LYS A 141 11.40 -2.88 11.39
C LYS A 141 11.96 -2.50 12.75
N GLY A 142 13.09 -3.09 13.14
CA GLY A 142 13.78 -2.75 14.39
C GLY A 142 14.51 -1.41 14.33
N GLU A 143 14.95 -1.01 13.14
CA GLU A 143 15.68 0.22 12.91
C GLU A 143 14.76 1.36 12.43
N PHE A 144 13.72 1.03 11.67
CA PHE A 144 12.83 2.00 11.04
C PHE A 144 11.39 1.85 11.52
N LYS A 145 10.76 2.95 11.95
CA LYS A 145 9.36 2.97 12.39
C LYS A 145 8.38 3.28 11.25
N ASN A 146 8.88 3.82 10.15
CA ASN A 146 8.09 4.27 8.99
C ASN A 146 7.96 3.20 7.90
N VAL A 147 7.96 1.94 8.29
CA VAL A 147 7.80 0.78 7.41
C VAL A 147 6.41 0.19 7.57
N GLY A 148 5.78 -0.15 6.47
CA GLY A 148 4.54 -0.91 6.44
C GLY A 148 4.59 -1.99 5.37
N THR A 149 3.56 -2.83 5.33
CA THR A 149 3.44 -3.86 4.31
C THR A 149 1.99 -4.16 3.98
N VAL A 150 1.76 -5.19 3.19
CA VAL A 150 0.45 -5.59 2.68
C VAL A 150 0.12 -7.00 3.15
N ILE A 151 -1.10 -7.19 3.60
CA ILE A 151 -1.65 -8.50 3.96
C ILE A 151 -2.64 -8.90 2.87
N GLN A 152 -2.39 -10.06 2.25
CA GLN A 152 -3.23 -10.62 1.19
C GLN A 152 -4.16 -11.66 1.80
N ALA A 153 -5.42 -11.30 1.98
CA ALA A 153 -6.39 -12.10 2.75
C ALA A 153 -6.69 -13.47 2.14
N TYR A 154 -6.45 -13.66 0.83
CA TYR A 154 -6.68 -14.96 0.21
C TYR A 154 -5.66 -16.03 0.65
N LEU A 155 -4.53 -15.64 1.24
CA LEU A 155 -3.53 -16.60 1.73
C LEU A 155 -3.92 -17.16 3.10
N TYR A 156 -3.74 -18.46 3.28
CA TYR A 156 -3.93 -19.07 4.60
C TYR A 156 -2.97 -18.51 5.65
N LYS A 157 -1.76 -18.12 5.24
CA LYS A 157 -0.77 -17.48 6.12
C LYS A 157 -1.12 -16.06 6.56
N ALA A 158 -2.10 -15.43 5.95
CA ALA A 158 -2.43 -14.04 6.24
C ALA A 158 -2.79 -13.82 7.72
N ASP A 159 -3.45 -14.78 8.34
CA ASP A 159 -3.84 -14.70 9.75
C ASP A 159 -2.61 -14.58 10.68
N ASP A 160 -1.61 -15.42 10.46
CA ASP A 160 -0.36 -15.36 11.23
C ASP A 160 0.41 -14.06 10.99
N LEU A 161 0.37 -13.54 9.77
CA LEU A 161 1.07 -12.29 9.43
C LEU A 161 0.42 -11.07 10.10
N VAL A 162 -0.89 -11.04 10.21
CA VAL A 162 -1.59 -10.00 10.96
C VAL A 162 -1.15 -10.00 12.43
N ASP A 163 -1.05 -11.17 13.04
CA ASP A 163 -0.59 -11.30 14.42
C ASP A 163 0.89 -10.91 14.60
N LYS A 164 1.69 -11.14 13.57
CA LYS A 164 3.13 -10.86 13.59
C LYS A 164 3.46 -9.37 13.59
N TYR A 165 2.62 -8.53 12.99
CA TYR A 165 2.94 -7.13 12.72
C TYR A 165 1.94 -6.13 13.33
N PRO A 166 1.64 -6.18 14.63
CA PRO A 166 0.72 -5.20 15.23
C PRO A 166 1.28 -3.79 15.21
N GLU A 167 2.60 -3.63 15.21
CA GLU A 167 3.31 -2.36 15.25
C GLU A 167 3.49 -1.70 13.89
N LEU A 168 3.25 -2.42 12.80
CA LEU A 168 3.39 -1.88 11.45
C LEU A 168 2.07 -1.33 10.92
N ARG A 169 2.16 -0.31 10.07
CA ARG A 169 1.03 0.08 9.23
C ARG A 169 0.79 -1.03 8.21
N LEU A 170 -0.43 -1.54 8.14
CA LEU A 170 -0.78 -2.63 7.24
C LEU A 170 -1.84 -2.20 6.24
N ARG A 171 -1.62 -2.54 4.97
CA ARG A 171 -2.63 -2.45 3.92
C ARG A 171 -3.28 -3.82 3.75
N MET A 172 -4.57 -3.89 3.99
CA MET A 172 -5.35 -5.13 3.88
C MET A 172 -5.97 -5.22 2.48
N VAL A 173 -5.60 -6.23 1.72
CA VAL A 173 -6.12 -6.50 0.37
C VAL A 173 -6.68 -7.91 0.30
N LYS A 174 -7.51 -8.18 -0.71
CA LYS A 174 -8.01 -9.53 -0.95
C LYS A 174 -6.93 -10.46 -1.51
N GLY A 175 -6.17 -9.96 -2.48
CA GLY A 175 -5.14 -10.69 -3.22
C GLY A 175 -5.37 -10.58 -4.72
N ALA A 176 -4.29 -10.46 -5.49
CA ALA A 176 -4.36 -10.17 -6.93
C ALA A 176 -3.71 -11.22 -7.82
N TYR A 177 -2.94 -12.14 -7.26
CA TYR A 177 -2.23 -13.16 -8.03
C TYR A 177 -3.02 -14.47 -8.04
N LYS A 178 -2.77 -15.29 -9.07
CA LYS A 178 -3.34 -16.62 -9.13
C LYS A 178 -2.45 -17.57 -8.33
N GLU A 179 -2.97 -18.01 -7.20
CA GLU A 179 -2.26 -18.89 -6.28
C GLU A 179 -2.95 -20.26 -6.16
N LYS A 180 -2.20 -21.28 -5.78
CA LYS A 180 -2.70 -22.66 -5.69
C LYS A 180 -3.63 -22.83 -4.48
N GLU A 181 -4.49 -23.85 -4.58
CA GLU A 181 -5.47 -24.17 -3.55
C GLU A 181 -4.87 -24.61 -2.21
N ASP A 182 -3.62 -25.07 -2.21
CA ASP A 182 -2.90 -25.48 -0.99
C ASP A 182 -2.35 -24.29 -0.19
N ILE A 183 -2.34 -23.10 -0.77
CA ILE A 183 -1.82 -21.89 -0.11
C ILE A 183 -2.82 -20.75 -0.03
N ALA A 184 -3.89 -20.80 -0.83
CA ALA A 184 -4.85 -19.68 -0.91
C ALA A 184 -6.29 -20.16 -1.11
N TYR A 185 -7.23 -19.42 -0.55
CA TYR A 185 -8.65 -19.57 -0.84
C TYR A 185 -8.91 -19.32 -2.32
N GLN A 186 -9.85 -20.06 -2.92
CA GLN A 186 -10.11 -20.04 -4.35
C GLN A 186 -11.42 -19.36 -4.72
N THR A 187 -12.39 -19.33 -3.82
CA THR A 187 -13.69 -18.75 -4.10
C THR A 187 -13.80 -17.32 -3.55
N LYS A 188 -14.56 -16.48 -4.25
CA LYS A 188 -14.84 -15.13 -3.79
C LYS A 188 -15.42 -15.13 -2.37
N GLU A 189 -16.34 -16.04 -2.07
CA GLU A 189 -16.97 -16.12 -0.76
C GLU A 189 -15.97 -16.39 0.35
N ASP A 190 -15.08 -17.34 0.17
CA ASP A 190 -14.06 -17.68 1.16
C ASP A 190 -13.05 -16.55 1.34
N ILE A 191 -12.62 -15.93 0.25
CA ILE A 191 -11.70 -14.78 0.28
C ILE A 191 -12.35 -13.61 1.03
N ASP A 192 -13.57 -13.27 0.69
CA ASP A 192 -14.28 -12.14 1.32
C ASP A 192 -14.52 -12.40 2.81
N ARG A 193 -14.88 -13.62 3.18
CA ARG A 193 -15.07 -14.02 4.59
C ARG A 193 -13.77 -13.85 5.37
N ASN A 194 -12.66 -14.34 4.85
CA ASN A 194 -11.37 -14.19 5.51
C ASN A 194 -10.89 -12.74 5.54
N TYR A 195 -11.17 -11.98 4.49
CA TYR A 195 -10.84 -10.56 4.43
C TYR A 195 -11.53 -9.78 5.56
N ILE A 196 -12.81 -9.97 5.73
CA ILE A 196 -13.59 -9.35 6.82
C ILE A 196 -13.05 -9.79 8.19
N HIS A 197 -12.82 -11.09 8.36
CA HIS A 197 -12.26 -11.64 9.60
C HIS A 197 -10.91 -10.98 9.96
N LEU A 198 -10.00 -10.87 8.99
CA LEU A 198 -8.67 -10.30 9.23
C LEU A 198 -8.73 -8.80 9.50
N ILE A 199 -9.61 -8.06 8.83
CA ILE A 199 -9.81 -6.63 9.10
C ILE A 199 -10.29 -6.43 10.53
N GLU A 200 -11.30 -7.16 10.97
CA GLU A 200 -11.83 -7.07 12.33
C GLU A 200 -10.77 -7.41 13.37
N LYS A 201 -10.05 -8.51 13.17
CA LYS A 201 -8.95 -8.92 14.03
C LYS A 201 -7.87 -7.85 14.12
N ARG A 202 -7.47 -7.30 12.97
CA ARG A 202 -6.46 -6.26 12.89
C ARG A 202 -6.89 -4.99 13.63
N LEU A 203 -8.11 -4.54 13.41
CA LEU A 203 -8.64 -3.32 14.03
C LEU A 203 -8.70 -3.42 15.56
N ASN A 204 -8.94 -4.61 16.08
CA ASN A 204 -8.99 -4.83 17.53
C ASN A 204 -7.62 -4.90 18.19
N ASN A 205 -6.56 -5.20 17.45
CA ASN A 205 -5.24 -5.51 18.00
C ASN A 205 -4.10 -4.65 17.43
N ALA A 206 -4.43 -3.66 16.61
CA ALA A 206 -3.42 -2.86 15.94
C ALA A 206 -2.86 -1.75 16.84
N ASP A 207 -1.54 -1.56 16.75
CA ASP A 207 -0.84 -0.43 17.34
C ASP A 207 -0.49 0.64 16.28
N HIS A 208 -1.00 0.48 15.06
CA HIS A 208 -0.77 1.40 13.94
C HIS A 208 -1.95 1.38 12.97
N VAL A 209 -1.92 2.28 11.99
CA VAL A 209 -3.00 2.46 11.01
C VAL A 209 -3.21 1.20 10.18
N THR A 210 -4.49 0.88 9.97
CA THR A 210 -4.94 -0.17 9.06
C THR A 210 -5.58 0.46 7.83
N SER A 211 -5.01 0.19 6.65
CA SER A 211 -5.57 0.63 5.38
C SER A 211 -6.40 -0.49 4.76
N ILE A 212 -7.67 -0.24 4.52
CA ILE A 212 -8.58 -1.21 3.91
C ILE A 212 -8.66 -0.87 2.42
N ALA A 213 -7.98 -1.66 1.59
CA ALA A 213 -7.83 -1.40 0.16
C ALA A 213 -8.76 -2.28 -0.65
N THR A 214 -9.98 -1.79 -0.87
CA THR A 214 -11.00 -2.47 -1.65
C THR A 214 -11.99 -1.48 -2.27
N HIS A 215 -12.54 -1.85 -3.43
CA HIS A 215 -13.65 -1.15 -4.05
C HIS A 215 -15.01 -1.82 -3.75
N ASP A 216 -15.02 -2.88 -2.95
CA ASP A 216 -16.22 -3.64 -2.62
C ASP A 216 -17.10 -2.89 -1.63
N ASP A 217 -18.19 -2.34 -2.10
CA ASP A 217 -19.13 -1.53 -1.30
C ASP A 217 -19.71 -2.29 -0.10
N LYS A 218 -19.95 -3.59 -0.26
CA LYS A 218 -20.49 -4.41 0.84
C LYS A 218 -19.49 -4.52 1.98
N ILE A 219 -18.23 -4.72 1.65
CA ILE A 219 -17.15 -4.80 2.65
C ILE A 219 -16.90 -3.43 3.27
N ILE A 220 -16.87 -2.36 2.48
CA ILE A 220 -16.73 -0.99 2.98
C ILE A 220 -17.84 -0.68 4.00
N ASN A 221 -19.09 -0.98 3.66
CA ASN A 221 -20.22 -0.74 4.55
C ASN A 221 -20.16 -1.59 5.82
N HIS A 222 -19.73 -2.85 5.69
CA HIS A 222 -19.51 -3.73 6.84
C HIS A 222 -18.46 -3.15 7.79
N VAL A 223 -17.32 -2.70 7.27
CA VAL A 223 -16.24 -2.11 8.08
C VAL A 223 -16.71 -0.81 8.75
N LYS A 224 -17.43 0.04 8.03
CA LYS A 224 -18.00 1.27 8.61
C LYS A 224 -18.90 0.98 9.82
N GLN A 225 -19.73 -0.04 9.72
CA GLN A 225 -20.60 -0.44 10.83
C GLN A 225 -19.79 -1.03 11.98
N TYR A 226 -18.81 -1.87 11.66
CA TYR A 226 -17.95 -2.50 12.64
C TYR A 226 -17.16 -1.46 13.47
N VAL A 227 -16.55 -0.47 12.82
CA VAL A 227 -15.78 0.56 13.53
C VAL A 227 -16.65 1.43 14.43
N LYS A 228 -17.89 1.67 14.03
CA LYS A 228 -18.87 2.39 14.83
C LYS A 228 -19.28 1.58 16.07
N ASP A 229 -19.61 0.31 15.89
CA ASP A 229 -20.08 -0.58 16.96
C ASP A 229 -18.99 -0.87 18.01
N HIS A 230 -17.72 -0.83 17.59
CA HIS A 230 -16.57 -1.15 18.46
C HIS A 230 -15.77 0.08 18.88
N ASN A 231 -16.26 1.28 18.57
CA ASN A 231 -15.61 2.55 18.93
C ASN A 231 -14.16 2.64 18.46
N ILE A 232 -13.89 2.17 17.23
CA ILE A 232 -12.55 2.29 16.63
C ILE A 232 -12.35 3.75 16.23
N GLU A 233 -11.26 4.35 16.70
CA GLU A 233 -10.92 5.76 16.41
C GLU A 233 -10.62 5.98 14.93
N ARG A 234 -10.97 7.18 14.45
CA ARG A 234 -10.82 7.54 13.01
C ARG A 234 -9.38 7.55 12.55
N ASP A 235 -8.43 7.81 13.43
CA ASP A 235 -7.00 7.83 13.11
C ASP A 235 -6.36 6.43 13.07
N GLN A 236 -7.12 5.37 13.40
CA GLN A 236 -6.62 4.00 13.42
C GLN A 236 -6.85 3.24 12.11
N PHE A 237 -7.67 3.77 11.22
CA PHE A 237 -7.96 3.12 9.95
C PHE A 237 -8.19 4.13 8.85
N GLU A 238 -8.08 3.66 7.62
CA GLU A 238 -8.42 4.41 6.41
C GLU A 238 -8.91 3.45 5.33
N PHE A 239 -9.75 3.95 4.44
CA PHE A 239 -10.05 3.26 3.19
C PHE A 239 -9.08 3.74 2.12
N GLN A 240 -8.56 2.81 1.35
CA GLN A 240 -7.59 3.09 0.30
C GLN A 240 -8.12 2.59 -1.04
N MET A 241 -8.04 3.42 -2.05
CA MET A 241 -8.53 3.09 -3.39
C MET A 241 -7.47 3.38 -4.44
N LEU A 242 -7.53 2.65 -5.54
CA LEU A 242 -6.66 2.87 -6.67
C LEU A 242 -7.20 4.04 -7.50
N TYR A 243 -6.43 5.13 -7.56
CA TYR A 243 -6.80 6.29 -8.34
C TYR A 243 -6.44 6.11 -9.81
N GLY A 244 -7.38 6.41 -10.59
CA GLY A 244 -7.62 6.54 -11.98
C GLY A 244 -6.65 6.66 -13.09
N PHE A 245 -5.37 6.40 -12.98
CA PHE A 245 -4.57 6.18 -14.20
C PHE A 245 -5.01 4.93 -14.95
N ARG A 246 -5.67 3.98 -14.28
CA ARG A 246 -6.22 2.79 -14.90
C ARG A 246 -7.64 2.95 -15.44
N SER A 247 -8.41 3.94 -14.97
CA SER A 247 -9.74 4.18 -15.54
C SER A 247 -9.67 4.65 -16.98
N GLU A 248 -8.58 5.31 -17.36
CA GLU A 248 -8.30 5.70 -18.75
C GLU A 248 -7.83 4.52 -19.62
N LEU A 249 -7.33 3.45 -18.99
CA LEU A 249 -6.87 2.24 -19.69
C LEU A 249 -7.93 1.15 -19.76
N ALA A 250 -9.01 1.26 -18.99
CA ALA A 250 -10.10 0.30 -18.96
C ALA A 250 -11.24 0.65 -19.93
N GLU A 251 -11.16 1.80 -20.57
CA GLU A 251 -12.02 2.23 -21.69
C GLU A 251 -11.33 1.96 -23.02
#